data_f6f5963c29bf36490063ff7e5c6954cd
#
_entry.id   f6f5963c29bf36490063ff7e5c6954cd
#
_cell.length_a   1.000
_cell.length_b   1.000
_cell.length_c   1.000
_cell.angle_alpha   90.00
_cell.angle_beta   90.00
_cell.angle_gamma   90.00
#
_symmetry.space_group_name_H-M   'P 1'
#
loop_
_entity.id
_entity.type
_entity.pdbx_description
1 polymer ?
#
loop_
_entity_poly.entity_id
_entity_poly.type
_entity_poly.pdbx_seq_one_letter_code
_entity_poly.pdbx_strand_id
1 'polypeptide(L)'
;MSQTESSPIPTSDNKASALVLPAFGKTPELTLGLNCLKEAESRLIESKLVNPVTYVDLEHCFNEAYRELKRHISTIGYQIALAEKALETAKSDILLDKYPEFMKDKPKTQDNADLRKAYFMRDPDYLLALDRINMLKAMESFVDGRIKVMERVCAYMKKQIDLVLRSGLTNSNLYVTSGRN
;
A
#
# COMPACT_ATOMS: atom_id res chain seq x y z
N MET A 1 1.18 -45.48 33.33
CA MET A 1 0.23 -44.46 32.90
C MET A 1 1.02 -43.21 32.66
N SER A 2 1.47 -43.01 31.42
CA SER A 2 2.28 -41.83 31.02
C SER A 2 1.35 -40.80 30.37
N GLN A 3 1.24 -39.66 31.02
CA GLN A 3 0.52 -38.50 30.45
C GLN A 3 1.43 -37.83 29.43
N THR A 4 1.04 -37.84 28.17
CA THR A 4 1.62 -37.04 27.11
C THR A 4 1.09 -35.61 27.24
N GLU A 5 1.92 -34.75 27.78
CA GLU A 5 1.69 -33.30 27.70
C GLU A 5 1.75 -32.85 26.24
N SER A 6 0.60 -32.42 25.71
CA SER A 6 0.51 -31.75 24.42
C SER A 6 1.02 -30.34 24.58
N SER A 7 2.20 -30.04 24.01
CA SER A 7 2.73 -28.72 23.90
C SER A 7 1.75 -27.80 23.12
N PRO A 8 1.47 -26.58 23.60
CA PRO A 8 0.63 -25.64 22.88
C PRO A 8 1.33 -25.23 21.58
N ILE A 9 0.61 -25.35 20.47
CA ILE A 9 1.01 -24.83 19.16
C ILE A 9 1.28 -23.32 19.32
N PRO A 10 2.46 -22.80 18.94
CA PRO A 10 2.70 -21.38 19.02
C PRO A 10 1.75 -20.67 18.08
N THR A 11 0.85 -19.86 18.64
CA THR A 11 0.04 -18.90 17.90
C THR A 11 0.98 -17.99 17.13
N SER A 12 0.89 -18.03 15.79
CA SER A 12 1.68 -17.21 14.88
C SER A 12 1.49 -15.74 15.25
N ASP A 13 2.56 -15.15 15.74
CA ASP A 13 2.64 -13.75 16.12
C ASP A 13 2.12 -12.84 15.01
N ASN A 14 1.17 -12.02 15.39
CA ASN A 14 0.48 -10.97 14.63
C ASN A 14 1.41 -9.82 14.17
N LYS A 15 2.60 -10.13 13.65
CA LYS A 15 3.70 -9.20 13.44
C LYS A 15 3.79 -8.53 12.06
N ALA A 16 2.76 -8.59 11.22
CA ALA A 16 2.79 -7.99 9.88
C ALA A 16 1.54 -7.18 9.53
N SER A 17 1.09 -6.31 10.44
CA SER A 17 -0.09 -5.45 10.21
C SER A 17 0.24 -4.02 9.85
N ALA A 18 1.50 -3.70 9.57
CA ALA A 18 1.89 -2.32 9.29
C ALA A 18 3.05 -2.26 8.29
N LEU A 19 3.04 -1.22 7.47
CA LEU A 19 4.18 -0.79 6.68
C LEU A 19 4.98 0.19 7.51
N VAL A 20 6.26 -0.08 7.74
CA VAL A 20 7.13 0.79 8.53
C VAL A 20 8.12 1.49 7.61
N LEU A 21 8.12 2.81 7.67
CA LEU A 21 9.06 3.69 7.00
C LEU A 21 10.07 4.20 8.05
N PRO A 22 11.35 3.87 7.94
CA PRO A 22 12.34 4.36 8.89
C PRO A 22 12.41 5.89 8.86
N ALA A 23 12.92 6.49 9.94
CA ALA A 23 13.19 7.93 10.01
C ALA A 23 14.11 8.38 8.87
N PHE A 24 13.94 9.62 8.40
CA PHE A 24 14.73 10.21 7.33
C PHE A 24 14.96 11.71 7.59
N GLY A 25 16.19 12.13 7.78
CA GLY A 25 16.53 13.50 8.12
C GLY A 25 15.76 13.97 9.37
N LYS A 26 14.95 15.01 9.23
CA LYS A 26 14.05 15.52 10.29
C LYS A 26 12.70 14.80 10.35
N THR A 27 12.43 13.91 9.41
CA THR A 27 11.16 13.18 9.34
C THR A 27 11.23 11.95 10.25
N PRO A 28 10.31 11.80 11.22
CA PRO A 28 10.29 10.65 12.11
C PRO A 28 9.94 9.37 11.36
N GLU A 29 10.13 8.24 12.01
CA GLU A 29 9.62 6.95 11.56
C GLU A 29 8.10 7.04 11.35
N LEU A 30 7.62 6.46 10.28
CA LEU A 30 6.20 6.43 9.93
C LEU A 30 5.70 4.99 9.87
N THR A 31 4.72 4.68 10.70
CA THR A 31 4.05 3.38 10.70
C THR A 31 2.65 3.53 10.11
N LEU A 32 2.39 2.82 9.01
CA LEU A 32 1.11 2.77 8.32
C LEU A 32 0.41 1.45 8.67
N GLY A 33 -0.58 1.50 9.56
CA GLY A 33 -1.38 0.33 9.94
C GLY A 33 -2.23 -0.19 8.77
N LEU A 34 -2.42 -1.51 8.69
CA LEU A 34 -3.26 -2.17 7.70
C LEU A 34 -4.40 -2.96 8.39
N ASN A 35 -4.87 -2.47 9.53
CA ASN A 35 -5.82 -3.20 10.37
C ASN A 35 -7.19 -3.35 9.71
N CYS A 36 -7.71 -2.27 9.11
CA CYS A 36 -9.01 -2.33 8.42
C CYS A 36 -8.96 -3.27 7.20
N LEU A 37 -7.83 -3.29 6.47
CA LEU A 37 -7.64 -4.22 5.36
C LEU A 37 -7.67 -5.68 5.83
N LYS A 38 -6.95 -6.00 6.89
CA LYS A 38 -6.92 -7.36 7.46
C LYS A 38 -8.28 -7.79 7.98
N GLU A 39 -8.98 -6.90 8.66
CA GLU A 39 -10.32 -7.18 9.14
C GLU A 39 -11.28 -7.48 7.98
N ALA A 40 -11.25 -6.67 6.92
CA ALA A 40 -12.08 -6.89 5.73
C ALA A 40 -11.75 -8.23 5.04
N GLU A 41 -10.47 -8.58 4.90
CA GLU A 41 -10.02 -9.85 4.33
C GLU A 41 -10.45 -11.05 5.21
N SER A 42 -10.31 -10.96 6.53
CA SER A 42 -10.74 -12.01 7.47
C SER A 42 -12.25 -12.24 7.41
N ARG A 43 -13.03 -11.19 7.46
CA ARG A 43 -14.51 -11.29 7.38
C ARG A 43 -14.98 -11.86 6.04
N LEU A 44 -14.29 -11.55 4.94
CA LEU A 44 -14.59 -12.15 3.64
C LEU A 44 -14.34 -13.66 3.63
N ILE A 45 -13.24 -14.12 4.24
CA ILE A 45 -12.90 -15.54 4.34
C ILE A 45 -13.93 -16.27 5.23
N GLU A 46 -14.32 -15.68 6.36
CA GLU A 46 -15.29 -16.24 7.30
C GLU A 46 -16.70 -16.34 6.71
N SER A 47 -17.07 -15.43 5.83
CA SER A 47 -18.43 -15.31 5.30
C SER A 47 -18.87 -16.44 4.36
N LYS A 48 -18.00 -17.39 4.01
CA LYS A 48 -18.22 -18.56 3.11
C LYS A 48 -19.13 -18.33 1.90
N LEU A 49 -20.17 -17.51 2.07
CA LEU A 49 -21.18 -17.14 1.07
C LEU A 49 -21.60 -15.68 1.28
N VAL A 50 -21.51 -14.89 0.22
CA VAL A 50 -22.00 -13.50 0.22
C VAL A 50 -23.52 -13.54 -0.03
N ASN A 51 -24.31 -13.18 0.97
CA ASN A 51 -25.75 -13.04 0.91
C ASN A 51 -26.15 -11.58 1.24
N PRO A 52 -27.42 -11.16 1.03
CA PRO A 52 -27.83 -9.77 1.29
C PRO A 52 -27.54 -9.26 2.71
N VAL A 53 -27.55 -10.12 3.73
CA VAL A 53 -27.28 -9.73 5.12
C VAL A 53 -25.78 -9.53 5.33
N THR A 54 -24.95 -10.49 4.94
CA THR A 54 -23.50 -10.41 5.10
C THR A 54 -22.86 -9.38 4.18
N TYR A 55 -23.51 -9.04 3.05
CA TYR A 55 -23.02 -8.05 2.10
C TYR A 55 -22.85 -6.66 2.70
N VAL A 56 -23.84 -6.20 3.46
CA VAL A 56 -23.81 -4.84 4.06
C VAL A 56 -22.62 -4.70 5.01
N ASP A 57 -22.39 -5.70 5.84
CA ASP A 57 -21.27 -5.69 6.78
C ASP A 57 -19.91 -5.76 6.07
N LEU A 58 -19.82 -6.62 5.04
CA LEU A 58 -18.61 -6.72 4.21
C LEU A 58 -18.35 -5.42 3.47
N GLU A 59 -19.36 -4.82 2.83
CA GLU A 59 -19.22 -3.55 2.12
C GLU A 59 -18.73 -2.44 3.07
N HIS A 60 -19.25 -2.38 4.29
CA HIS A 60 -18.78 -1.42 5.30
C HIS A 60 -17.29 -1.63 5.61
N CYS A 61 -16.87 -2.85 5.93
CA CYS A 61 -15.47 -3.17 6.23
C CYS A 61 -14.53 -2.86 5.06
N PHE A 62 -14.93 -3.17 3.83
CA PHE A 62 -14.14 -2.86 2.65
C PHE A 62 -14.05 -1.36 2.38
N ASN A 63 -15.12 -0.59 2.64
CA ASN A 63 -15.09 0.86 2.52
C ASN A 63 -14.16 1.51 3.55
N GLU A 64 -14.13 1.02 4.79
CA GLU A 64 -13.18 1.52 5.81
C GLU A 64 -11.73 1.19 5.42
N ALA A 65 -11.46 -0.03 4.96
CA ALA A 65 -10.14 -0.41 4.47
C ALA A 65 -9.70 0.42 3.25
N TYR A 66 -10.62 0.72 2.33
CA TYR A 66 -10.37 1.60 1.19
C TYR A 66 -9.97 3.01 1.63
N ARG A 67 -10.70 3.58 2.61
CA ARG A 67 -10.38 4.91 3.18
C ARG A 67 -9.02 4.92 3.87
N GLU A 68 -8.69 3.86 4.64
CA GLU A 68 -7.39 3.69 5.27
C GLU A 68 -6.26 3.70 4.21
N LEU A 69 -6.37 2.86 3.18
CA LEU A 69 -5.37 2.77 2.11
C LEU A 69 -5.22 4.08 1.32
N LYS A 70 -6.32 4.80 1.05
CA LYS A 70 -6.25 6.12 0.38
C LYS A 70 -5.55 7.17 1.24
N ARG A 71 -5.74 7.17 2.57
CA ARG A 71 -4.96 8.03 3.48
C ARG A 71 -3.48 7.69 3.43
N HIS A 72 -3.12 6.39 3.37
CA HIS A 72 -1.73 5.95 3.25
C HIS A 72 -1.08 6.44 1.96
N ILE A 73 -1.75 6.34 0.80
CA ILE A 73 -1.25 6.89 -0.46
C ILE A 73 -0.97 8.38 -0.33
N SER A 74 -1.90 9.15 0.23
CA SER A 74 -1.70 10.60 0.42
C SER A 74 -0.52 10.90 1.33
N THR A 75 -0.34 10.13 2.40
CA THR A 75 0.78 10.28 3.33
C THR A 75 2.11 9.92 2.66
N ILE A 76 2.16 8.82 1.91
CA ILE A 76 3.36 8.40 1.16
C ILE A 76 3.70 9.45 0.10
N GLY A 77 2.73 9.96 -0.66
CA GLY A 77 2.94 11.01 -1.65
C GLY A 77 3.54 12.28 -1.05
N TYR A 78 3.07 12.70 0.14
CA TYR A 78 3.69 13.81 0.87
C TYR A 78 5.15 13.53 1.25
N GLN A 79 5.46 12.31 1.71
CA GLN A 79 6.81 11.90 2.04
C GLN A 79 7.73 11.85 0.81
N ILE A 80 7.21 11.42 -0.34
CA ILE A 80 7.94 11.48 -1.63
C ILE A 80 8.32 12.92 -1.94
N ALA A 81 7.39 13.86 -1.86
CA ALA A 81 7.67 15.27 -2.13
C ALA A 81 8.75 15.86 -1.20
N LEU A 82 8.75 15.47 0.08
CA LEU A 82 9.81 15.87 1.03
C LEU A 82 11.17 15.27 0.66
N ALA A 83 11.22 14.01 0.26
CA ALA A 83 12.44 13.34 -0.14
C ALA A 83 12.98 13.90 -1.48
N GLU A 84 12.12 14.22 -2.43
CA GLU A 84 12.48 14.90 -3.69
C GLU A 84 13.07 16.29 -3.43
N LYS A 85 12.48 17.05 -2.49
CA LYS A 85 13.06 18.33 -2.06
C LYS A 85 14.45 18.15 -1.43
N ALA A 86 14.64 17.15 -0.60
CA ALA A 86 15.95 16.83 -0.01
C ALA A 86 16.98 16.45 -1.08
N LEU A 87 16.56 15.68 -2.09
CA LEU A 87 17.41 15.32 -3.23
C LEU A 87 17.85 16.55 -4.03
N GLU A 88 16.95 17.48 -4.32
CA GLU A 88 17.27 18.73 -5.03
C GLU A 88 18.18 19.63 -4.20
N THR A 89 17.99 19.69 -2.88
CA THR A 89 18.91 20.41 -1.97
C THR A 89 20.32 19.80 -2.03
N ALA A 90 20.44 18.47 -1.90
CA ALA A 90 21.73 17.78 -1.99
C ALA A 90 22.42 18.02 -3.35
N LYS A 91 21.68 18.00 -4.45
CA LYS A 91 22.22 18.36 -5.78
C LYS A 91 22.75 19.79 -5.83
N SER A 92 22.01 20.73 -5.26
CA SER A 92 22.42 22.14 -5.24
C SER A 92 23.69 22.35 -4.44
N ASP A 93 23.78 21.73 -3.25
CA ASP A 93 24.96 21.81 -2.39
C ASP A 93 26.19 21.18 -3.07
N ILE A 94 26.00 20.05 -3.74
CA ILE A 94 27.07 19.43 -4.52
C ILE A 94 27.55 20.35 -5.65
N LEU A 95 26.64 20.93 -6.45
CA LEU A 95 26.98 21.76 -7.58
C LEU A 95 27.61 23.10 -7.18
N LEU A 96 27.20 23.67 -6.06
CA LEU A 96 27.69 24.96 -5.61
C LEU A 96 29.02 24.86 -4.84
N ASP A 97 29.16 23.84 -4.03
CA ASP A 97 30.29 23.75 -3.08
C ASP A 97 31.31 22.67 -3.47
N LYS A 98 30.87 21.42 -3.62
CA LYS A 98 31.77 20.27 -3.76
C LYS A 98 32.30 20.06 -5.17
N TYR A 99 31.46 20.25 -6.20
CA TYR A 99 31.81 19.97 -7.59
C TYR A 99 32.80 20.96 -8.19
N PRO A 100 32.70 22.28 -7.95
CA PRO A 100 33.71 23.25 -8.41
C PRO A 100 35.10 22.94 -7.88
N GLU A 101 35.23 22.54 -6.62
CA GLU A 101 36.50 22.15 -6.02
C GLU A 101 37.08 20.87 -6.66
N PHE A 102 36.24 19.88 -6.92
CA PHE A 102 36.60 18.66 -7.66
C PHE A 102 37.08 18.95 -9.08
N MET A 103 36.55 19.99 -9.74
CA MET A 103 36.91 20.38 -11.11
C MET A 103 38.06 21.35 -11.21
N LYS A 104 38.58 21.88 -10.10
CA LYS A 104 39.59 22.95 -10.06
C LYS A 104 40.84 22.66 -10.89
N ASP A 105 41.31 21.39 -10.83
CA ASP A 105 42.52 20.95 -11.52
C ASP A 105 42.23 20.17 -12.81
N LYS A 106 40.98 20.18 -13.30
CA LYS A 106 40.57 19.44 -14.52
C LYS A 106 40.26 20.37 -15.67
N PRO A 107 40.55 19.95 -16.91
CA PRO A 107 40.20 20.72 -18.09
C PRO A 107 38.65 20.85 -18.18
N LYS A 108 38.17 22.04 -18.52
CA LYS A 108 36.73 22.33 -18.71
C LYS A 108 36.05 21.42 -19.73
N THR A 109 36.77 20.87 -20.66
CA THR A 109 36.28 19.90 -21.66
C THR A 109 35.82 18.56 -21.06
N GLN A 110 36.23 18.25 -19.81
CA GLN A 110 35.76 17.06 -19.08
C GLN A 110 34.46 17.29 -18.31
N ASP A 111 34.03 18.54 -18.18
CA ASP A 111 32.76 18.85 -17.51
C ASP A 111 31.59 18.50 -18.42
N ASN A 112 31.02 17.33 -18.20
CA ASN A 112 29.85 16.83 -18.93
C ASN A 112 28.78 16.27 -17.96
N ALA A 113 27.59 16.01 -18.50
CA ALA A 113 26.46 15.54 -17.71
C ALA A 113 26.72 14.18 -17.02
N ASP A 114 27.46 13.30 -17.68
CA ASP A 114 27.78 11.97 -17.13
C ASP A 114 28.73 12.04 -15.94
N LEU A 115 29.74 12.93 -16.03
CA LEU A 115 30.67 13.16 -14.93
C LEU A 115 29.95 13.77 -13.72
N ARG A 116 29.06 14.74 -13.95
CA ARG A 116 28.24 15.33 -12.88
C ARG A 116 27.35 14.27 -12.24
N LYS A 117 26.66 13.45 -13.04
CA LYS A 117 25.85 12.34 -12.55
C LYS A 117 26.67 11.33 -11.75
N ALA A 118 27.83 10.93 -12.25
CA ALA A 118 28.74 10.04 -11.53
C ALA A 118 29.24 10.65 -10.21
N TYR A 119 29.40 11.97 -10.15
CA TYR A 119 29.78 12.68 -8.93
C TYR A 119 28.63 12.71 -7.91
N PHE A 120 27.39 12.98 -8.33
CA PHE A 120 26.21 12.89 -7.45
C PHE A 120 26.08 11.52 -6.81
N MET A 121 26.31 10.45 -7.56
CA MET A 121 26.24 9.07 -7.07
C MET A 121 27.36 8.68 -6.08
N ARG A 122 28.27 9.59 -5.74
CA ARG A 122 29.27 9.42 -4.66
C ARG A 122 28.89 10.13 -3.37
N ASP A 123 27.95 11.04 -3.45
CA ASP A 123 27.54 11.83 -2.28
C ASP A 123 26.54 11.03 -1.43
N PRO A 124 26.81 10.84 -0.13
CA PRO A 124 25.97 10.02 0.74
C PRO A 124 24.58 10.65 0.95
N ASP A 125 24.45 11.97 1.01
CA ASP A 125 23.16 12.64 1.23
C ASP A 125 22.29 12.51 0.00
N TYR A 126 22.89 12.63 -1.20
CA TYR A 126 22.19 12.38 -2.45
C TYR A 126 21.67 10.94 -2.55
N LEU A 127 22.53 9.95 -2.26
CA LEU A 127 22.15 8.54 -2.31
C LEU A 127 21.05 8.21 -1.30
N LEU A 128 21.17 8.73 -0.07
CA LEU A 128 20.17 8.53 0.97
C LEU A 128 18.80 9.07 0.56
N ALA A 129 18.75 10.26 -0.04
CA ALA A 129 17.51 10.84 -0.53
C ALA A 129 16.92 10.04 -1.70
N LEU A 130 17.76 9.57 -2.63
CA LEU A 130 17.34 8.76 -3.76
C LEU A 130 16.78 7.40 -3.31
N ASP A 131 17.45 6.72 -2.40
CA ASP A 131 16.99 5.45 -1.85
C ASP A 131 15.66 5.60 -1.11
N ARG A 132 15.50 6.72 -0.39
CA ARG A 132 14.23 7.05 0.27
C ARG A 132 13.10 7.20 -0.74
N ILE A 133 13.32 7.91 -1.83
CA ILE A 133 12.31 8.08 -2.90
C ILE A 133 11.93 6.71 -3.48
N ASN A 134 12.92 5.87 -3.78
CA ASN A 134 12.68 4.54 -4.35
C ASN A 134 11.88 3.64 -3.40
N MET A 135 12.20 3.64 -2.12
CA MET A 135 11.47 2.90 -1.09
C MET A 135 10.01 3.38 -1.00
N LEU A 136 9.79 4.69 -0.95
CA LEU A 136 8.45 5.27 -0.87
C LEU A 136 7.60 4.95 -2.11
N LYS A 137 8.17 5.03 -3.31
CA LYS A 137 7.48 4.65 -4.56
C LYS A 137 7.13 3.16 -4.61
N ALA A 138 7.99 2.30 -4.08
CA ALA A 138 7.67 0.87 -3.94
C ALA A 138 6.50 0.63 -2.98
N MET A 139 6.45 1.36 -1.85
CA MET A 139 5.33 1.28 -0.90
C MET A 139 4.03 1.84 -1.49
N GLU A 140 4.09 2.96 -2.21
CA GLU A 140 2.95 3.52 -2.93
C GLU A 140 2.36 2.50 -3.92
N SER A 141 3.21 1.88 -4.72
CA SER A 141 2.82 0.83 -5.66
C SER A 141 2.18 -0.38 -4.98
N PHE A 142 2.71 -0.80 -3.82
CA PHE A 142 2.12 -1.87 -3.02
C PHE A 142 0.71 -1.51 -2.54
N VAL A 143 0.53 -0.32 -1.96
CA VAL A 143 -0.78 0.13 -1.46
C VAL A 143 -1.78 0.30 -2.62
N ASP A 144 -1.36 0.86 -3.74
CA ASP A 144 -2.21 0.98 -4.95
C ASP A 144 -2.63 -0.39 -5.49
N GLY A 145 -1.71 -1.37 -5.47
CA GLY A 145 -2.01 -2.76 -5.82
C GLY A 145 -3.10 -3.36 -4.91
N ARG A 146 -3.06 -3.11 -3.59
CA ARG A 146 -4.08 -3.56 -2.64
C ARG A 146 -5.43 -2.89 -2.89
N ILE A 147 -5.46 -1.61 -3.20
CA ILE A 147 -6.69 -0.88 -3.57
C ILE A 147 -7.34 -1.54 -4.80
N LYS A 148 -6.57 -1.82 -5.86
CA LYS A 148 -7.10 -2.48 -7.07
C LYS A 148 -7.66 -3.88 -6.80
N VAL A 149 -7.04 -4.64 -5.90
CA VAL A 149 -7.57 -5.94 -5.47
C VAL A 149 -8.89 -5.76 -4.75
N MET A 150 -9.00 -4.81 -3.82
CA MET A 150 -10.23 -4.51 -3.09
C MET A 150 -11.37 -4.08 -4.03
N GLU A 151 -11.09 -3.20 -4.97
CA GLU A 151 -12.09 -2.76 -5.98
C GLU A 151 -12.65 -3.94 -6.76
N ARG A 152 -11.80 -4.91 -7.15
CA ARG A 152 -12.23 -6.14 -7.83
C ARG A 152 -13.08 -7.03 -6.92
N VAL A 153 -12.71 -7.17 -5.65
CA VAL A 153 -13.48 -7.96 -4.68
C VAL A 153 -14.85 -7.32 -4.43
N CYS A 154 -14.92 -6.00 -4.27
CA CYS A 154 -16.19 -5.28 -4.12
C CYS A 154 -17.09 -5.45 -5.37
N ALA A 155 -16.52 -5.33 -6.57
CA ALA A 155 -17.27 -5.56 -7.81
C ALA A 155 -17.78 -7.00 -7.93
N TYR A 156 -16.98 -7.98 -7.51
CA TYR A 156 -17.38 -9.39 -7.47
C TYR A 156 -18.53 -9.63 -6.48
N MET A 157 -18.41 -9.14 -5.24
CA MET A 157 -19.46 -9.25 -4.23
C MET A 157 -20.79 -8.65 -4.73
N LYS A 158 -20.73 -7.44 -5.30
CA LYS A 158 -21.90 -6.77 -5.87
C LYS A 158 -22.57 -7.62 -6.96
N LYS A 159 -21.79 -8.20 -7.86
CA LYS A 159 -22.31 -9.10 -8.90
C LYS A 159 -22.96 -10.35 -8.30
N GLN A 160 -22.41 -10.92 -7.23
CA GLN A 160 -23.02 -12.09 -6.56
C GLN A 160 -24.37 -11.73 -5.94
N ILE A 161 -24.49 -10.60 -5.27
CA ILE A 161 -25.76 -10.11 -4.71
C ILE A 161 -26.81 -9.87 -5.81
N ASP A 162 -26.42 -9.21 -6.90
CA ASP A 162 -27.33 -8.99 -8.03
C ASP A 162 -27.89 -10.31 -8.62
N LEU A 163 -27.06 -11.34 -8.68
CA LEU A 163 -27.49 -12.68 -9.14
C LEU A 163 -28.47 -13.34 -8.14
N VAL A 164 -28.19 -13.26 -6.84
CA VAL A 164 -29.07 -13.80 -5.78
C VAL A 164 -30.42 -13.09 -5.80
N LEU A 165 -30.44 -11.77 -5.90
CA LEU A 165 -31.68 -10.99 -5.96
C LEU A 165 -32.51 -11.32 -7.20
N ARG A 166 -31.88 -11.45 -8.37
CA ARG A 166 -32.59 -11.85 -9.61
C ARG A 166 -33.16 -13.26 -9.55
N SER A 167 -32.43 -14.22 -8.99
CA SER A 167 -32.92 -15.58 -8.80
C SER A 167 -34.11 -15.67 -7.84
N GLY A 168 -34.10 -14.84 -6.77
CA GLY A 168 -35.23 -14.73 -5.84
C GLY A 168 -36.50 -14.16 -6.49
N LEU A 169 -36.33 -13.15 -7.36
CA LEU A 169 -37.45 -12.54 -8.10
C LEU A 169 -38.06 -13.49 -9.14
N THR A 170 -37.25 -14.30 -9.81
CA THR A 170 -37.77 -15.31 -10.76
C THR A 170 -38.54 -16.41 -10.05
N ASN A 171 -38.12 -16.86 -8.88
CA ASN A 171 -38.85 -17.85 -8.10
C ASN A 171 -40.19 -17.31 -7.55
N SER A 172 -40.24 -16.05 -7.10
CA SER A 172 -41.51 -15.44 -6.64
C SER A 172 -42.52 -15.26 -7.75
N ASN A 173 -42.09 -14.98 -8.99
CA ASN A 173 -42.99 -14.90 -10.15
C ASN A 173 -43.55 -16.27 -10.60
N LEU A 174 -42.83 -17.37 -10.36
CA LEU A 174 -43.32 -18.73 -10.66
C LEU A 174 -44.44 -19.14 -9.71
N TYR A 175 -44.43 -18.71 -8.45
CA TYR A 175 -45.50 -19.01 -7.51
C TYR A 175 -46.78 -18.17 -7.74
N VAL A 176 -46.67 -16.99 -8.31
CA VAL A 176 -47.83 -16.11 -8.60
C VAL A 176 -48.58 -16.60 -9.84
N THR A 177 -47.93 -17.28 -10.79
CA THR A 177 -48.57 -17.78 -12.00
C THR A 177 -49.22 -19.16 -11.81
N SER A 178 -48.85 -19.95 -10.79
CA SER A 178 -49.47 -21.27 -10.51
C SER A 178 -50.74 -21.21 -9.66
N GLY A 179 -51.17 -20.04 -9.20
CA GLY A 179 -52.38 -19.84 -8.37
C GLY A 179 -53.62 -19.37 -9.13
N ARG A 180 -53.63 -19.38 -10.47
CA ARG A 180 -54.80 -19.07 -11.31
C ARG A 180 -55.13 -20.24 -12.22
N ASN A 181 -55.76 -21.25 -11.66
CA ASN A 181 -56.60 -22.21 -12.37
C ASN A 181 -57.84 -22.55 -11.53
#